data_4e569069dd759146fffd4397a38e014b
#
_entry.id   4e569069dd759146fffd4397a38e014b
#
_cell.length_a   1.000
_cell.length_b   1.000
_cell.length_c   1.000
_cell.angle_alpha   90.00
_cell.angle_beta   90.00
_cell.angle_gamma   90.00
#
_symmetry.space_group_name_H-M   'P 1'
#
loop_
_entity.id
_entity.type
_entity.pdbx_description
1 polymer ?
#
loop_
_entity_poly.entity_id
_entity_poly.type
_entity_poly.pdbx_seq_one_letter_code
_entity_poly.pdbx_strand_id
1 'polypeptide(L)'
;VESALGLTLELDDLSKRLGAQDILGATWIQSKTVVIDQSLEPSENPAMEGRFNFTLAHEAGHWVMHAHQIADIPEQATLFDISTAPSIVCRSSQRKDSMEWQADRFASYLLMPEDRIRSYWREIRGGLDQYMAFEEIEAIKAQSEYPIPVTQVAKDMAEHFRVSGQAMQIRLEGLKLILAEQPEPDLFSG
;
A
#
# COMPACT_ATOMS: atom_id res chain seq x y z
N VAL A 1 5.09 5.55 -13.83
CA VAL A 1 4.39 6.78 -13.44
C VAL A 1 4.65 7.85 -14.47
N GLU A 2 5.92 8.24 -14.72
CA GLU A 2 6.28 9.34 -15.63
C GLU A 2 5.73 9.15 -17.03
N SER A 3 6.08 8.05 -17.72
CA SER A 3 5.66 7.80 -19.10
C SER A 3 4.16 7.52 -19.26
N ALA A 4 3.53 6.88 -18.27
CA ALA A 4 2.13 6.47 -18.37
C ALA A 4 1.14 7.55 -17.90
N LEU A 5 1.50 8.34 -16.89
CA LEU A 5 0.63 9.33 -16.27
C LEU A 5 1.08 10.76 -16.51
N GLY A 6 2.27 10.98 -17.09
CA GLY A 6 2.84 12.29 -17.32
C GLY A 6 3.16 13.05 -16.03
N LEU A 7 3.49 12.31 -14.97
CA LEU A 7 3.88 12.85 -13.66
C LEU A 7 5.39 12.90 -13.55
N THR A 8 5.91 13.89 -12.86
CA THR A 8 7.32 13.92 -12.43
C THR A 8 7.45 13.16 -11.12
N LEU A 9 8.41 12.25 -11.01
CA LEU A 9 8.75 11.56 -9.78
C LEU A 9 9.99 12.18 -9.16
N GLU A 10 9.90 12.57 -7.90
CA GLU A 10 11.00 13.10 -7.10
C GLU A 10 11.19 12.26 -5.84
N LEU A 11 12.42 12.25 -5.33
CA LEU A 11 12.79 11.75 -4.01
C LEU A 11 13.28 12.92 -3.17
N ASP A 12 12.76 13.07 -1.96
CA ASP A 12 13.14 14.17 -1.06
C ASP A 12 12.90 13.78 0.41
N ASP A 13 13.51 14.51 1.34
CA ASP A 13 13.19 14.44 2.77
C ASP A 13 11.84 15.15 3.02
N LEU A 14 10.76 14.39 2.93
CA LEU A 14 9.40 14.94 3.09
C LEU A 14 9.15 15.45 4.50
N SER A 15 9.76 14.84 5.52
CA SER A 15 9.62 15.31 6.89
C SER A 15 10.21 16.71 7.07
N LYS A 16 11.36 16.96 6.48
CA LYS A 16 11.99 18.28 6.47
C LYS A 16 11.26 19.28 5.59
N ARG A 17 10.88 18.86 4.37
CA ARG A 17 10.20 19.71 3.39
C ARG A 17 8.83 20.19 3.89
N LEU A 18 8.07 19.35 4.58
CA LEU A 18 6.70 19.64 5.01
C LEU A 18 6.60 19.96 6.52
N GLY A 19 7.69 19.83 7.28
CA GLY A 19 7.70 20.10 8.72
C GLY A 19 6.84 19.14 9.53
N ALA A 20 6.58 17.93 9.02
CA ALA A 20 5.73 16.93 9.67
C ALA A 20 6.37 15.54 9.58
N GLN A 21 6.16 14.72 10.62
CA GLN A 21 6.70 13.36 10.69
C GLN A 21 5.81 12.34 9.95
N ASP A 22 6.37 11.19 9.65
CA ASP A 22 5.66 10.01 9.10
C ASP A 22 5.03 10.20 7.72
N ILE A 23 5.53 11.12 6.90
CA ILE A 23 5.08 11.32 5.53
C ILE A 23 5.92 10.44 4.61
N LEU A 24 5.27 9.55 3.87
CA LEU A 24 5.91 8.60 2.95
C LEU A 24 5.82 9.02 1.50
N GLY A 25 4.76 9.75 1.14
CA GLY A 25 4.52 10.25 -0.20
C GLY A 25 3.65 11.50 -0.16
N ALA A 26 3.73 12.29 -1.22
CA ALA A 26 2.89 13.46 -1.40
C ALA A 26 2.72 13.79 -2.89
N THR A 27 1.53 14.25 -3.26
CA THR A 27 1.18 14.60 -4.64
C THR A 27 0.85 16.08 -4.77
N TRP A 28 1.52 16.76 -5.68
CA TRP A 28 1.26 18.13 -6.12
C TRP A 28 0.52 18.09 -7.46
N ILE A 29 -0.79 18.33 -7.43
CA ILE A 29 -1.66 18.19 -8.61
C ILE A 29 -1.33 19.23 -9.68
N GLN A 30 -1.11 20.49 -9.30
CA GLN A 30 -0.85 21.58 -10.26
C GLN A 30 0.48 21.38 -11.00
N SER A 31 1.55 21.00 -10.31
CA SER A 31 2.86 20.75 -10.92
C SER A 31 2.98 19.34 -11.51
N LYS A 32 1.98 18.48 -11.34
CA LYS A 32 2.00 17.07 -11.75
C LYS A 32 3.20 16.33 -11.17
N THR A 33 3.51 16.56 -9.91
CA THR A 33 4.67 15.99 -9.23
C THR A 33 4.23 15.06 -8.11
N VAL A 34 4.82 13.88 -8.08
CA VAL A 34 4.75 12.94 -6.97
C VAL A 34 6.12 12.91 -6.31
N VAL A 35 6.17 13.10 -5.02
CA VAL A 35 7.39 13.00 -4.22
C VAL A 35 7.25 11.82 -3.27
N ILE A 36 8.23 10.94 -3.26
CA ILE A 36 8.34 9.84 -2.30
C ILE A 36 9.46 10.16 -1.32
N ASP A 37 9.26 9.85 -0.05
CA ASP A 37 10.27 10.08 0.96
C ASP A 37 11.54 9.28 0.66
N GLN A 38 12.69 9.95 0.70
CA GLN A 38 13.99 9.37 0.37
C GLN A 38 14.38 8.17 1.25
N SER A 39 13.82 8.05 2.47
CA SER A 39 14.05 6.88 3.34
C SER A 39 13.54 5.57 2.73
N LEU A 40 12.65 5.66 1.74
CA LEU A 40 12.11 4.52 1.01
C LEU A 40 12.93 4.17 -0.25
N GLU A 41 13.97 4.92 -0.59
CA GLU A 41 14.73 4.73 -1.82
C GLU A 41 15.39 3.35 -1.88
N PRO A 42 15.02 2.48 -2.85
CA PRO A 42 15.52 1.10 -2.90
C PRO A 42 17.02 0.99 -3.23
N SER A 43 17.61 1.99 -3.87
CA SER A 43 19.06 2.01 -4.17
C SER A 43 19.89 2.17 -2.91
N GLU A 44 19.39 2.89 -1.91
CA GLU A 44 20.04 3.09 -0.61
C GLU A 44 19.61 2.04 0.42
N ASN A 45 18.34 1.59 0.33
CA ASN A 45 17.77 0.61 1.24
C ASN A 45 16.90 -0.42 0.49
N PRO A 46 17.49 -1.50 -0.03
CA PRO A 46 16.74 -2.52 -0.81
C PRO A 46 15.56 -3.14 -0.04
N ALA A 47 15.60 -3.19 1.30
CA ALA A 47 14.50 -3.71 2.10
C ALA A 47 13.22 -2.85 2.03
N MET A 48 13.35 -1.60 1.58
CA MET A 48 12.22 -0.68 1.42
C MET A 48 11.54 -0.76 0.04
N GLU A 49 12.05 -1.56 -0.90
CA GLU A 49 11.52 -1.64 -2.25
C GLU A 49 10.00 -1.89 -2.29
N GLY A 50 9.52 -2.85 -1.53
CA GLY A 50 8.10 -3.16 -1.48
C GLY A 50 7.25 -2.02 -0.92
N ARG A 51 7.79 -1.25 0.03
CA ARG A 51 7.13 -0.08 0.60
C ARG A 51 7.16 1.10 -0.37
N PHE A 52 8.29 1.32 -1.03
CA PHE A 52 8.44 2.31 -2.10
C PHE A 52 7.42 2.07 -3.21
N ASN A 53 7.35 0.84 -3.73
CA ASN A 53 6.42 0.49 -4.80
C ASN A 53 4.97 0.73 -4.40
N PHE A 54 4.60 0.36 -3.16
CA PHE A 54 3.24 0.55 -2.66
C PHE A 54 2.91 2.04 -2.50
N THR A 55 3.81 2.83 -1.92
CA THR A 55 3.63 4.28 -1.77
C THR A 55 3.50 4.96 -3.13
N LEU A 56 4.36 4.63 -4.09
CA LEU A 56 4.29 5.19 -5.44
C LEU A 56 2.97 4.84 -6.14
N ALA A 57 2.50 3.60 -6.00
CA ALA A 57 1.22 3.16 -6.56
C ALA A 57 0.02 3.84 -5.86
N HIS A 58 0.13 4.10 -4.56
CA HIS A 58 -0.87 4.82 -3.78
C HIS A 58 -0.99 6.29 -4.25
N GLU A 59 0.13 7.00 -4.41
CA GLU A 59 0.13 8.37 -4.94
C GLU A 59 -0.40 8.42 -6.39
N ALA A 60 -0.05 7.42 -7.21
CA ALA A 60 -0.64 7.28 -8.54
C ALA A 60 -2.17 7.05 -8.47
N GLY A 61 -2.65 6.34 -7.46
CA GLY A 61 -4.08 6.16 -7.17
C GLY A 61 -4.77 7.48 -6.88
N HIS A 62 -4.18 8.32 -6.04
CA HIS A 62 -4.68 9.66 -5.79
C HIS A 62 -4.75 10.50 -7.06
N TRP A 63 -3.70 10.47 -7.87
CA TRP A 63 -3.71 11.17 -9.15
C TRP A 63 -4.83 10.71 -10.07
N VAL A 64 -4.95 9.41 -10.29
CA VAL A 64 -5.93 8.85 -11.24
C VAL A 64 -7.38 9.07 -10.79
N MET A 65 -7.65 8.92 -9.50
CA MET A 65 -9.02 8.92 -8.98
C MET A 65 -9.47 10.28 -8.42
N HIS A 66 -8.54 11.07 -7.86
CA HIS A 66 -8.92 12.22 -7.05
C HIS A 66 -8.44 13.56 -7.61
N ALA A 67 -7.46 13.58 -8.54
CA ALA A 67 -6.88 14.83 -9.03
C ALA A 67 -7.93 15.80 -9.59
N HIS A 68 -8.94 15.30 -10.32
CA HIS A 68 -10.01 16.10 -10.88
C HIS A 68 -10.91 16.76 -9.82
N GLN A 69 -11.14 16.09 -8.69
CA GLN A 69 -11.96 16.62 -7.59
C GLN A 69 -11.26 17.76 -6.85
N ILE A 70 -9.93 17.67 -6.76
CA ILE A 70 -9.11 18.66 -6.04
C ILE A 70 -8.78 19.85 -6.94
N ALA A 71 -8.57 19.61 -8.24
CA ALA A 71 -8.30 20.67 -9.22
C ALA A 71 -9.47 21.67 -9.35
N ASP A 72 -10.70 21.24 -9.07
CA ASP A 72 -11.91 22.05 -9.15
C ASP A 72 -12.17 22.90 -7.89
N ILE A 73 -11.36 22.79 -6.83
CA ILE A 73 -11.49 23.63 -5.64
C ILE A 73 -11.03 25.06 -6.00
N PRO A 74 -11.92 26.08 -5.90
CA PRO A 74 -11.56 27.44 -6.27
C PRO A 74 -10.38 27.97 -5.44
N GLU A 75 -9.45 28.66 -6.10
CA GLU A 75 -8.24 29.27 -5.52
C GLU A 75 -8.49 30.25 -4.35
N GLN A 76 -9.73 30.57 -4.02
CA GLN A 76 -10.09 31.56 -2.98
C GLN A 76 -9.85 31.10 -1.53
N ALA A 77 -9.39 29.87 -1.29
CA ALA A 77 -9.26 29.34 0.06
C ALA A 77 -7.88 29.53 0.72
N THR A 78 -6.83 29.98 0.01
CA THR A 78 -5.50 30.07 0.62
C THR A 78 -4.79 31.39 0.32
N LEU A 79 -4.63 32.20 1.38
CA LEU A 79 -3.72 33.36 1.45
C LEU A 79 -2.22 32.95 1.46
N PHE A 80 -1.90 31.66 1.29
CA PHE A 80 -0.57 31.12 1.26
C PHE A 80 -0.29 30.51 -0.11
N ASP A 81 0.95 30.63 -0.55
CA ASP A 81 1.44 30.19 -1.85
C ASP A 81 1.12 28.69 -2.11
N ILE A 82 0.10 28.43 -2.93
CA ILE A 82 -0.43 27.10 -3.26
C ILE A 82 0.65 26.22 -3.93
N SER A 83 1.71 26.84 -4.45
CA SER A 83 2.81 26.14 -5.11
C SER A 83 3.72 25.35 -4.16
N THR A 84 3.68 25.67 -2.86
CA THR A 84 4.59 25.09 -1.86
C THR A 84 4.00 23.94 -1.07
N ALA A 85 2.67 23.85 -0.94
CA ALA A 85 2.00 22.78 -0.20
C ALA A 85 1.51 21.67 -1.14
N PRO A 86 1.66 20.38 -0.76
CA PRO A 86 1.09 19.28 -1.53
C PRO A 86 -0.44 19.30 -1.47
N SER A 87 -1.07 18.85 -2.56
CA SER A 87 -2.53 18.72 -2.62
C SER A 87 -3.03 17.51 -1.81
N ILE A 88 -2.19 16.47 -1.71
CA ILE A 88 -2.47 15.23 -0.98
C ILE A 88 -1.19 14.79 -0.26
N VAL A 89 -1.32 14.25 0.96
CA VAL A 89 -0.21 13.76 1.78
C VAL A 89 -0.54 12.39 2.34
N CYS A 90 0.23 11.38 1.95
CA CYS A 90 0.14 10.04 2.52
C CYS A 90 0.95 9.94 3.81
N ARG A 91 0.30 9.56 4.91
CA ARG A 91 0.94 9.36 6.22
C ARG A 91 0.77 7.92 6.69
N SER A 92 1.79 7.39 7.35
CA SER A 92 1.75 6.01 7.89
C SER A 92 0.71 5.80 9.01
N SER A 93 0.27 6.85 9.69
CA SER A 93 -0.49 6.77 10.96
C SER A 93 -1.87 7.42 10.96
N GLN A 94 -2.37 7.95 9.85
CA GLN A 94 -3.68 8.63 9.84
C GLN A 94 -4.88 7.68 9.77
N ARG A 95 -5.99 8.09 10.41
CA ARG A 95 -7.31 7.50 10.20
C ARG A 95 -7.66 7.67 8.72
N LYS A 96 -7.78 6.56 8.00
CA LYS A 96 -8.02 6.56 6.56
C LYS A 96 -9.41 7.11 6.28
N ASP A 97 -9.46 8.25 5.60
CA ASP A 97 -10.68 8.72 4.98
C ASP A 97 -11.01 7.85 3.73
N SER A 98 -12.10 8.17 3.05
CA SER A 98 -12.53 7.41 1.88
C SER A 98 -11.53 7.46 0.72
N MET A 99 -10.82 8.59 0.55
CA MET A 99 -9.85 8.78 -0.54
C MET A 99 -8.59 7.95 -0.28
N GLU A 100 -8.10 7.93 0.96
CA GLU A 100 -6.96 7.10 1.37
C GLU A 100 -7.26 5.61 1.18
N TRP A 101 -8.47 5.18 1.59
CA TRP A 101 -8.88 3.79 1.38
C TRP A 101 -8.95 3.40 -0.11
N GLN A 102 -9.43 4.31 -0.97
CA GLN A 102 -9.49 4.09 -2.41
C GLN A 102 -8.09 4.01 -3.02
N ALA A 103 -7.17 4.89 -2.62
CA ALA A 103 -5.79 4.88 -3.07
C ALA A 103 -5.06 3.59 -2.64
N ASP A 104 -5.26 3.13 -1.41
CA ASP A 104 -4.74 1.83 -0.94
C ASP A 104 -5.28 0.65 -1.77
N ARG A 105 -6.58 0.67 -2.08
CA ARG A 105 -7.19 -0.37 -2.92
C ARG A 105 -6.64 -0.34 -4.34
N PHE A 106 -6.49 0.85 -4.91
CA PHE A 106 -5.86 1.03 -6.22
C PHE A 106 -4.45 0.44 -6.23
N ALA A 107 -3.59 0.83 -5.27
CA ALA A 107 -2.23 0.31 -5.14
C ALA A 107 -2.21 -1.21 -5.00
N SER A 108 -3.07 -1.75 -4.14
CA SER A 108 -3.17 -3.19 -3.91
C SER A 108 -3.57 -3.95 -5.18
N TYR A 109 -4.54 -3.44 -5.95
CA TYR A 109 -5.01 -4.12 -7.16
C TYR A 109 -4.03 -3.97 -8.33
N LEU A 110 -3.33 -2.83 -8.41
CA LEU A 110 -2.32 -2.57 -9.43
C LEU A 110 -1.09 -3.48 -9.25
N LEU A 111 -0.57 -3.58 -8.02
CA LEU A 111 0.64 -4.33 -7.73
C LEU A 111 0.38 -5.83 -7.55
N MET A 112 -0.80 -6.18 -7.07
CA MET A 112 -1.19 -7.55 -6.72
C MET A 112 -2.54 -7.93 -7.38
N PRO A 113 -2.60 -7.97 -8.73
CA PRO A 113 -3.81 -8.39 -9.45
C PRO A 113 -4.22 -9.80 -9.06
N GLU A 114 -5.53 -10.01 -8.85
CA GLU A 114 -6.05 -11.27 -8.31
C GLU A 114 -5.66 -12.49 -9.15
N ASP A 115 -5.77 -12.40 -10.47
CA ASP A 115 -5.44 -13.50 -11.38
C ASP A 115 -3.97 -13.88 -11.29
N ARG A 116 -3.07 -12.90 -11.13
CA ARG A 116 -1.62 -13.14 -10.95
C ARG A 116 -1.34 -13.78 -9.60
N ILE A 117 -1.97 -13.27 -8.53
CA ILE A 117 -1.87 -13.87 -7.20
C ILE A 117 -2.35 -15.32 -7.23
N ARG A 118 -3.55 -15.60 -7.78
CA ARG A 118 -4.08 -16.96 -7.85
C ARG A 118 -3.28 -17.88 -8.73
N SER A 119 -2.70 -17.35 -9.82
CA SER A 119 -1.81 -18.14 -10.68
C SER A 119 -0.55 -18.57 -9.96
N TYR A 120 0.13 -17.61 -9.30
CA TYR A 120 1.34 -17.88 -8.54
C TYR A 120 1.07 -18.74 -7.29
N TRP A 121 -0.06 -18.54 -6.64
CA TRP A 121 -0.52 -19.40 -5.54
C TRP A 121 -0.63 -20.88 -5.97
N ARG A 122 -1.27 -21.15 -7.13
CA ARG A 122 -1.35 -22.52 -7.67
C ARG A 122 0.03 -23.11 -7.94
N GLU A 123 0.95 -22.32 -8.46
CA GLU A 123 2.30 -22.74 -8.76
C GLU A 123 3.04 -23.21 -7.49
N ILE A 124 3.00 -22.40 -6.42
CA ILE A 124 3.75 -22.72 -5.19
C ILE A 124 3.03 -23.69 -4.25
N ARG A 125 1.71 -23.80 -4.33
CA ARG A 125 0.89 -24.63 -3.43
C ARG A 125 0.30 -25.88 -4.11
N GLY A 126 0.41 -26.00 -5.43
CA GLY A 126 -0.15 -27.12 -6.20
C GLY A 126 -1.66 -27.07 -6.41
N GLY A 127 -2.36 -26.03 -5.93
CA GLY A 127 -3.81 -25.87 -6.01
C GLY A 127 -4.29 -24.51 -5.55
N LEU A 128 -5.61 -24.36 -5.39
CA LEU A 128 -6.23 -23.15 -4.84
C LEU A 128 -6.73 -23.34 -3.40
N ASP A 129 -6.32 -24.41 -2.74
CA ASP A 129 -6.75 -24.69 -1.39
C ASP A 129 -6.29 -23.59 -0.43
N GLN A 130 -7.16 -23.27 0.50
CA GLN A 130 -6.89 -22.25 1.51
C GLN A 130 -5.79 -22.72 2.45
N TYR A 131 -4.93 -21.81 2.84
CA TYR A 131 -3.93 -22.05 3.88
C TYR A 131 -4.47 -21.66 5.24
N MET A 132 -4.60 -22.66 6.11
CA MET A 132 -5.05 -22.49 7.49
C MET A 132 -3.87 -22.03 8.33
N ALA A 133 -3.74 -20.72 8.54
CA ALA A 133 -2.55 -20.10 9.12
C ALA A 133 -2.71 -19.71 10.60
N PHE A 134 -3.81 -20.09 11.27
CA PHE A 134 -4.10 -19.61 12.63
C PHE A 134 -3.01 -19.96 13.66
N GLU A 135 -2.43 -21.17 13.64
CA GLU A 135 -1.35 -21.55 14.56
C GLU A 135 -0.06 -20.75 14.30
N GLU A 136 0.30 -20.57 13.03
CA GLU A 136 1.46 -19.76 12.63
C GLU A 136 1.27 -18.29 13.03
N ILE A 137 0.08 -17.75 12.80
CA ILE A 137 -0.27 -16.37 13.14
C ILE A 137 -0.22 -16.13 14.65
N GLU A 138 -0.78 -17.04 15.46
CA GLU A 138 -0.71 -16.93 16.91
C GLU A 138 0.74 -17.04 17.44
N ALA A 139 1.55 -17.92 16.84
CA ALA A 139 2.97 -18.01 17.19
C ALA A 139 3.74 -16.73 16.85
N ILE A 140 3.43 -16.10 15.71
CA ILE A 140 4.04 -14.81 15.30
C ILE A 140 3.58 -13.69 16.26
N LYS A 141 2.30 -13.59 16.57
CA LYS A 141 1.76 -12.58 17.50
C LYS A 141 2.40 -12.67 18.89
N ALA A 142 2.68 -13.87 19.35
CA ALA A 142 3.33 -14.08 20.65
C ALA A 142 4.79 -13.59 20.70
N GLN A 143 5.45 -13.41 19.54
CA GLN A 143 6.87 -13.08 19.42
C GLN A 143 7.13 -11.69 18.81
N SER A 144 6.10 -11.03 18.28
CA SER A 144 6.24 -9.81 17.50
C SER A 144 5.34 -8.69 18.04
N GLU A 145 5.92 -7.50 18.15
CA GLU A 145 5.16 -6.28 18.45
C GLU A 145 4.48 -5.65 17.20
N TYR A 146 4.70 -6.24 16.02
CA TYR A 146 4.09 -5.73 14.78
C TYR A 146 2.60 -6.02 14.75
N PRO A 147 1.77 -5.03 14.37
CA PRO A 147 0.29 -5.15 14.42
C PRO A 147 -0.27 -6.18 13.44
N ILE A 148 0.45 -6.52 12.37
CA ILE A 148 0.02 -7.48 11.36
C ILE A 148 1.03 -8.63 11.33
N PRO A 149 0.65 -9.84 11.74
CA PRO A 149 1.49 -11.02 11.61
C PRO A 149 1.66 -11.39 10.12
N VAL A 150 2.88 -11.66 9.69
CA VAL A 150 3.18 -12.00 8.30
C VAL A 150 3.64 -13.45 8.23
N THR A 151 2.82 -14.30 7.61
CA THR A 151 3.11 -15.71 7.39
C THR A 151 4.28 -15.92 6.43
N GLN A 152 4.94 -17.09 6.49
CA GLN A 152 6.06 -17.35 5.59
C GLN A 152 5.63 -17.33 4.13
N VAL A 153 4.47 -17.90 3.79
CA VAL A 153 3.95 -17.88 2.41
C VAL A 153 3.69 -16.45 1.92
N ALA A 154 3.25 -15.55 2.80
CA ALA A 154 3.08 -14.14 2.44
C ALA A 154 4.41 -13.44 2.19
N LYS A 155 5.48 -13.77 2.94
CA LYS A 155 6.83 -13.26 2.70
C LYS A 155 7.37 -13.70 1.34
N ASP A 156 7.27 -15.00 1.04
CA ASP A 156 7.75 -15.58 -0.22
C ASP A 156 7.02 -14.96 -1.42
N MET A 157 5.70 -14.81 -1.32
CA MET A 157 4.93 -14.15 -2.38
C MET A 157 5.22 -12.66 -2.48
N ALA A 158 5.46 -11.98 -1.36
CA ALA A 158 5.77 -10.55 -1.34
C ALA A 158 7.06 -10.24 -2.11
N GLU A 159 8.08 -11.09 -1.99
CA GLU A 159 9.33 -10.97 -2.75
C GLU A 159 9.06 -11.07 -4.26
N HIS A 160 8.29 -12.06 -4.70
CA HIS A 160 7.94 -12.23 -6.11
C HIS A 160 7.18 -11.02 -6.69
N PHE A 161 6.25 -10.43 -5.92
CA PHE A 161 5.45 -9.28 -6.35
C PHE A 161 6.10 -7.93 -6.03
N ARG A 162 7.28 -7.92 -5.40
CA ARG A 162 8.04 -6.73 -5.00
C ARG A 162 7.18 -5.76 -4.16
N VAL A 163 6.45 -6.32 -3.19
CA VAL A 163 5.64 -5.60 -2.21
C VAL A 163 6.08 -5.95 -0.79
N SER A 164 5.58 -5.24 0.22
CA SER A 164 5.86 -5.61 1.61
C SER A 164 5.13 -6.88 2.02
N GLY A 165 5.72 -7.67 2.92
CA GLY A 165 5.06 -8.87 3.47
C GLY A 165 3.69 -8.56 4.09
N GLN A 166 3.55 -7.41 4.75
CA GLN A 166 2.27 -6.97 5.32
C GLN A 166 1.21 -6.70 4.24
N ALA A 167 1.59 -6.02 3.14
CA ALA A 167 0.66 -5.77 2.03
C ALA A 167 0.20 -7.09 1.39
N MET A 168 1.13 -8.03 1.21
CA MET A 168 0.81 -9.35 0.69
C MET A 168 -0.08 -10.15 1.64
N GLN A 169 0.20 -10.15 2.94
CA GLN A 169 -0.64 -10.83 3.95
C GLN A 169 -2.08 -10.33 3.89
N ILE A 170 -2.28 -9.01 3.95
CA ILE A 170 -3.61 -8.39 3.84
C ILE A 170 -4.30 -8.79 2.53
N ARG A 171 -3.54 -8.83 1.42
CA ARG A 171 -4.09 -9.21 0.12
C ARG A 171 -4.55 -10.65 0.07
N LEU A 172 -3.75 -11.58 0.59
CA LEU A 172 -4.05 -13.02 0.62
C LEU A 172 -5.25 -13.35 1.54
N GLU A 173 -5.35 -12.68 2.69
CA GLU A 173 -6.52 -12.77 3.57
C GLU A 173 -7.78 -12.23 2.89
N GLY A 174 -7.69 -11.06 2.24
CA GLY A 174 -8.78 -10.47 1.47
C GLY A 174 -9.26 -11.34 0.31
N LEU A 175 -8.38 -12.13 -0.29
CA LEU A 175 -8.70 -13.12 -1.33
C LEU A 175 -9.14 -14.48 -0.77
N LYS A 176 -9.16 -14.63 0.56
CA LYS A 176 -9.45 -15.87 1.28
C LYS A 176 -8.53 -17.04 0.89
N LEU A 177 -7.30 -16.74 0.50
CA LEU A 177 -6.25 -17.74 0.27
C LEU A 177 -5.55 -18.11 1.58
N ILE A 178 -5.46 -17.17 2.53
CA ILE A 178 -5.04 -17.41 3.91
C ILE A 178 -6.26 -17.21 4.82
N LEU A 179 -6.48 -18.16 5.73
CA LEU A 179 -7.44 -18.04 6.83
C LEU A 179 -6.67 -17.82 8.13
N ALA A 180 -6.84 -16.63 8.73
CA ALA A 180 -6.19 -16.21 9.95
C ALA A 180 -6.91 -16.71 11.22
N GLU A 181 -8.19 -17.05 11.09
CA GLU A 181 -9.06 -17.52 12.19
C GLU A 181 -9.64 -18.89 11.87
N GLN A 182 -9.86 -19.69 12.91
CA GLN A 182 -10.58 -20.94 12.71
C GLN A 182 -12.00 -20.64 12.26
N PRO A 183 -12.50 -21.33 11.22
CA PRO A 183 -13.91 -21.21 10.87
C PRO A 183 -14.75 -21.67 12.09
N GLU A 184 -15.76 -20.87 12.44
CA GLU A 184 -16.69 -21.27 13.47
C GLU A 184 -17.30 -22.63 13.12
N PRO A 185 -17.40 -23.57 14.08
CA PRO A 185 -18.04 -24.84 13.80
C PRO A 185 -19.48 -24.58 13.37
N ASP A 186 -19.84 -25.11 12.20
CA ASP A 186 -21.21 -25.01 11.68
C ASP A 186 -22.16 -25.74 12.64
N LEU A 187 -22.91 -24.96 13.43
CA LEU A 187 -23.84 -25.45 14.43
C LEU A 187 -25.04 -26.20 13.83
N PHE A 188 -25.14 -26.25 12.50
CA PHE A 188 -26.23 -26.87 11.74
C PHE A 188 -25.83 -28.10 10.93
N SER A 189 -24.58 -28.56 11.06
CA SER A 189 -24.12 -29.81 10.40
C SER A 189 -24.35 -30.99 11.33
N GLY A 190 -25.60 -31.31 11.61
CA GLY A 190 -26.04 -32.47 12.37
C GLY A 190 -27.12 -33.23 11.61
#